data_eaaec4bd5086f778365ddd9666832d44
#
_entry.id   eaaec4bd5086f778365ddd9666832d44
#
_cell.length_a   1.000
_cell.length_b   1.000
_cell.length_c   1.000
_cell.angle_alpha   90.00
_cell.angle_beta   90.00
_cell.angle_gamma   90.00
#
_symmetry.space_group_name_H-M   'P 1'
#
loop_
_entity.id
_entity.type
_entity.pdbx_description
1 polymer ?
#
loop_
_entity_poly.entity_id
_entity_poly.type
_entity_poly.pdbx_seq_one_letter_code
_entity_poly.pdbx_strand_id
1 'polypeptide(L)'
;MPKKPVKRTSKSTGKQTAKKVARPTLAQKADKHQLYQWSVQSPGVDIEFFTEEFTRHRGRKPMRLREDFCGTALMSTEWCKTDPERTALGVDLDGATLQYGREHNLAPAGEAAKRVKLAQADVRETRFAKVDLTLAMNFSYCVFKTRDELQAYFAAAHKGLVKDGVLALEVYGGTESMSTLTEERDVRGGATYIWEQEKFSPISHETLCHISWRFKKDKSVLHRAFTYDWRLWTLPEMRELMLAAGFKSVKFYFERVDGDEDDEFLTGTGEFIEQDEIENQEAFLAYVLALK
;
A
#
# COMPACT_ATOMS: atom_id res chain seq x y z
N MET A 1 -26.98 -11.58 -89.44
CA MET A 1 -26.79 -10.85 -88.16
C MET A 1 -25.69 -11.57 -87.37
N PRO A 2 -24.55 -10.96 -87.06
CA PRO A 2 -23.45 -11.66 -86.37
C PRO A 2 -23.65 -11.52 -84.86
N LYS A 3 -23.35 -12.62 -84.16
CA LYS A 3 -23.39 -12.77 -82.68
C LYS A 3 -22.22 -12.04 -82.03
N LYS A 4 -22.50 -11.23 -80.99
CA LYS A 4 -21.50 -10.52 -80.16
C LYS A 4 -20.79 -11.53 -79.21
N PRO A 5 -19.49 -11.33 -78.93
CA PRO A 5 -18.75 -12.19 -78.01
C PRO A 5 -19.02 -11.88 -76.55
N VAL A 6 -19.11 -12.93 -75.71
CA VAL A 6 -19.30 -12.86 -74.27
C VAL A 6 -17.93 -12.56 -73.60
N LYS A 7 -17.88 -11.49 -72.78
CA LYS A 7 -16.69 -11.16 -71.94
C LYS A 7 -16.63 -12.10 -70.75
N ARG A 8 -15.54 -12.87 -70.64
CA ARG A 8 -15.16 -13.61 -69.41
C ARG A 8 -14.68 -12.61 -68.34
N THR A 9 -15.39 -12.57 -67.21
CA THR A 9 -14.93 -11.86 -66.00
C THR A 9 -13.95 -12.74 -65.28
N SER A 10 -12.69 -12.28 -65.14
CA SER A 10 -11.68 -12.89 -64.27
C SER A 10 -12.02 -12.64 -62.80
N LYS A 11 -12.18 -13.71 -62.02
CA LYS A 11 -12.28 -13.66 -60.58
C LYS A 11 -10.92 -13.26 -59.97
N SER A 12 -10.84 -12.08 -59.39
CA SER A 12 -9.74 -11.64 -58.54
C SER A 12 -9.78 -12.45 -57.24
N THR A 13 -8.80 -13.32 -57.06
CA THR A 13 -8.54 -13.99 -55.74
C THR A 13 -7.86 -12.99 -54.85
N GLY A 14 -8.65 -12.30 -53.99
CA GLY A 14 -8.14 -11.45 -52.92
C GLY A 14 -7.32 -12.28 -51.93
N LYS A 15 -6.01 -12.05 -51.90
CA LYS A 15 -5.14 -12.56 -50.81
C LYS A 15 -5.59 -11.92 -49.51
N GLN A 16 -6.29 -12.69 -48.65
CA GLN A 16 -6.47 -12.32 -47.25
C GLN A 16 -5.09 -12.31 -46.57
N THR A 17 -4.55 -11.13 -46.34
CA THR A 17 -3.38 -10.96 -45.50
C THR A 17 -3.78 -11.31 -44.06
N ALA A 18 -3.33 -12.44 -43.56
CA ALA A 18 -3.48 -12.83 -42.16
C ALA A 18 -2.93 -11.69 -41.29
N LYS A 19 -3.78 -11.04 -40.50
CA LYS A 19 -3.33 -10.07 -39.49
C LYS A 19 -2.37 -10.79 -38.54
N LYS A 20 -1.08 -10.44 -38.59
CA LYS A 20 -0.09 -10.87 -37.61
C LYS A 20 -0.63 -10.50 -36.23
N VAL A 21 -0.97 -11.48 -35.40
CA VAL A 21 -1.34 -11.25 -34.00
C VAL A 21 -0.13 -10.59 -33.33
N ALA A 22 -0.28 -9.34 -32.92
CA ALA A 22 0.79 -8.61 -32.25
C ALA A 22 1.15 -9.34 -30.95
N ARG A 23 2.45 -9.46 -30.67
CA ARG A 23 2.90 -10.04 -29.40
C ARG A 23 2.40 -9.16 -28.25
N PRO A 24 1.87 -9.75 -27.17
CA PRO A 24 1.42 -8.95 -26.02
C PRO A 24 2.58 -8.16 -25.43
N THR A 25 2.31 -6.90 -25.09
CA THR A 25 3.28 -5.98 -24.48
C THR A 25 3.67 -6.40 -23.07
N LEU A 26 4.71 -5.80 -22.48
CA LEU A 26 5.09 -6.05 -21.09
C LEU A 26 3.98 -5.62 -20.13
N ALA A 27 3.32 -4.49 -20.37
CA ALA A 27 2.18 -4.03 -19.58
C ALA A 27 1.01 -5.02 -19.58
N GLN A 28 0.72 -5.67 -20.72
CA GLN A 28 -0.34 -6.68 -20.82
C GLN A 28 -0.03 -7.99 -20.10
N LYS A 29 1.25 -8.26 -19.84
CA LYS A 29 1.71 -9.46 -19.12
C LYS A 29 2.02 -9.20 -17.65
N ALA A 30 2.05 -7.94 -17.27
CA ALA A 30 2.48 -7.55 -15.94
C ALA A 30 1.47 -7.99 -14.87
N ASP A 31 2.01 -8.46 -13.77
CA ASP A 31 1.28 -8.69 -12.54
C ASP A 31 1.33 -7.41 -11.69
N LYS A 32 0.17 -6.76 -11.55
CA LYS A 32 0.07 -5.51 -10.81
C LYS A 32 0.39 -5.64 -9.32
N HIS A 33 0.06 -6.78 -8.70
CA HIS A 33 0.32 -7.01 -7.28
C HIS A 33 1.80 -7.24 -7.03
N GLN A 34 2.48 -7.97 -7.91
CA GLN A 34 3.93 -8.12 -7.82
C GLN A 34 4.66 -6.79 -8.02
N LEU A 35 4.24 -5.99 -9.00
CA LEU A 35 4.80 -4.64 -9.21
C LEU A 35 4.56 -3.74 -8.00
N TYR A 36 3.37 -3.79 -7.39
CA TYR A 36 3.05 -3.06 -6.17
C TYR A 36 3.99 -3.42 -5.02
N GLN A 37 4.12 -4.73 -4.73
CA GLN A 37 5.03 -5.22 -3.68
C GLN A 37 6.46 -4.73 -3.90
N TRP A 38 6.94 -4.74 -5.14
CA TRP A 38 8.28 -4.28 -5.46
C TRP A 38 8.47 -2.77 -5.37
N SER A 39 7.39 -2.02 -5.50
CA SER A 39 7.45 -0.56 -5.55
C SER A 39 7.26 0.11 -4.20
N VAL A 40 6.37 -0.43 -3.35
CA VAL A 40 5.90 0.31 -2.16
C VAL A 40 5.91 -0.51 -0.87
N GLN A 41 6.45 -1.74 -0.88
CA GLN A 41 6.50 -2.56 0.33
C GLN A 41 7.93 -2.98 0.68
N SER A 42 8.31 -2.76 1.94
CA SER A 42 9.61 -3.14 2.50
C SER A 42 9.43 -3.88 3.83
N PRO A 43 8.70 -5.01 3.86
CA PRO A 43 8.23 -5.62 5.10
C PRO A 43 9.35 -6.00 6.07
N GLY A 44 10.57 -6.25 5.58
CA GLY A 44 11.72 -6.55 6.44
C GLY A 44 12.08 -5.37 7.35
N VAL A 45 12.18 -4.17 6.75
CA VAL A 45 12.50 -2.92 7.47
C VAL A 45 11.36 -2.56 8.43
N ASP A 46 10.12 -2.62 7.95
CA ASP A 46 8.94 -2.29 8.75
C ASP A 46 8.81 -3.22 9.99
N ILE A 47 9.00 -4.55 9.81
CA ILE A 47 8.91 -5.53 10.89
C ILE A 47 9.99 -5.29 11.95
N GLU A 48 11.21 -4.98 11.53
CA GLU A 48 12.32 -4.67 12.44
C GLU A 48 11.97 -3.43 13.27
N PHE A 49 11.64 -2.31 12.61
CA PHE A 49 11.26 -1.06 13.25
C PHE A 49 10.11 -1.25 14.26
N PHE A 50 8.98 -1.82 13.85
CA PHE A 50 7.83 -1.99 14.75
C PHE A 50 8.10 -2.99 15.88
N THR A 51 8.98 -3.98 15.67
CA THR A 51 9.39 -4.91 16.73
C THR A 51 10.25 -4.20 17.78
N GLU A 52 11.18 -3.37 17.34
CA GLU A 52 12.06 -2.60 18.23
C GLU A 52 11.29 -1.56 19.02
N GLU A 53 10.45 -0.77 18.36
CA GLU A 53 9.66 0.27 18.99
C GLU A 53 8.60 -0.31 19.95
N PHE A 54 7.93 -1.39 19.56
CA PHE A 54 7.06 -2.09 20.49
C PHE A 54 7.85 -2.58 21.72
N THR A 55 9.03 -3.16 21.52
CA THR A 55 9.87 -3.67 22.63
C THR A 55 10.34 -2.54 23.51
N ARG A 56 10.75 -1.40 22.94
CA ARG A 56 11.15 -0.20 23.67
C ARG A 56 10.03 0.32 24.58
N HIS A 57 8.80 0.36 24.10
CA HIS A 57 7.64 0.85 24.88
C HIS A 57 7.05 -0.15 25.84
N ARG A 58 7.21 -1.47 25.61
CA ARG A 58 6.49 -2.52 26.32
C ARG A 58 7.37 -3.50 27.08
N GLY A 59 8.70 -3.45 26.88
CA GLY A 59 9.66 -4.35 27.55
C GLY A 59 9.58 -5.81 27.12
N ARG A 60 8.84 -6.13 26.04
CA ARG A 60 8.70 -7.46 25.46
C ARG A 60 8.50 -7.39 23.96
N LYS A 61 8.80 -8.48 23.24
CA LYS A 61 8.54 -8.57 21.79
C LYS A 61 7.03 -8.75 21.50
N PRO A 62 6.52 -8.17 20.40
CA PRO A 62 5.19 -8.48 19.90
C PRO A 62 5.21 -9.83 19.18
N MET A 63 4.24 -10.70 19.47
CA MET A 63 4.15 -12.06 18.93
C MET A 63 2.91 -12.24 18.03
N ARG A 64 1.87 -11.45 18.25
CA ARG A 64 0.60 -11.54 17.51
C ARG A 64 0.37 -10.26 16.75
N LEU A 65 0.38 -10.39 15.42
CA LEU A 65 0.12 -9.29 14.49
C LEU A 65 -1.32 -9.36 13.99
N ARG A 66 -1.94 -8.19 13.82
CA ARG A 66 -3.06 -7.97 12.91
C ARG A 66 -2.62 -6.94 11.86
N GLU A 67 -2.74 -7.32 10.60
CA GLU A 67 -2.52 -6.41 9.47
C GLU A 67 -3.89 -6.03 8.90
N ASP A 68 -4.30 -4.79 9.15
CA ASP A 68 -5.51 -4.22 8.57
C ASP A 68 -5.21 -3.71 7.15
N PHE A 69 -6.17 -3.87 6.24
CA PHE A 69 -6.00 -3.60 4.81
C PHE A 69 -4.83 -4.41 4.21
N CYS A 70 -4.75 -5.67 4.56
CA CYS A 70 -3.55 -6.48 4.30
C CYS A 70 -3.28 -6.77 2.82
N GLY A 71 -4.24 -6.52 1.94
CA GLY A 71 -4.11 -6.78 0.52
C GLY A 71 -3.64 -8.20 0.24
N THR A 72 -2.43 -8.35 -0.29
CA THR A 72 -1.82 -9.65 -0.58
C THR A 72 -1.19 -10.33 0.64
N ALA A 73 -1.28 -9.73 1.82
CA ALA A 73 -0.74 -10.23 3.09
C ALA A 73 0.78 -10.54 3.06
N LEU A 74 1.55 -9.76 2.31
CA LEU A 74 3.00 -9.90 2.26
C LEU A 74 3.61 -9.62 3.64
N MET A 75 3.21 -8.52 4.30
CA MET A 75 3.66 -8.16 5.64
C MET A 75 3.35 -9.26 6.66
N SER A 76 2.11 -9.76 6.70
CA SER A 76 1.69 -10.87 7.58
C SER A 76 2.53 -12.12 7.35
N THR A 77 2.87 -12.42 6.09
CA THR A 77 3.66 -13.58 5.71
C THR A 77 5.12 -13.43 6.18
N GLU A 78 5.73 -12.29 5.89
CA GLU A 78 7.12 -12.01 6.29
C GLU A 78 7.23 -11.92 7.82
N TRP A 79 6.25 -11.33 8.52
CA TRP A 79 6.16 -11.35 9.97
C TRP A 79 6.31 -12.77 10.57
N CYS A 80 5.55 -13.73 10.05
CA CYS A 80 5.61 -15.11 10.52
C CYS A 80 6.91 -15.84 10.15
N LYS A 81 7.69 -15.37 9.18
CA LYS A 81 9.00 -15.93 8.86
C LYS A 81 10.09 -15.50 9.83
N THR A 82 9.96 -14.36 10.50
CA THR A 82 10.99 -13.82 11.38
C THR A 82 11.11 -14.55 12.71
N ASP A 83 10.06 -15.28 13.15
CA ASP A 83 10.06 -16.02 14.41
C ASP A 83 9.04 -17.18 14.35
N PRO A 84 9.41 -18.41 14.78
CA PRO A 84 8.53 -19.58 14.70
C PRO A 84 7.30 -19.51 15.62
N GLU A 85 7.26 -18.62 16.61
CA GLU A 85 6.15 -18.44 17.51
C GLU A 85 5.21 -17.28 17.09
N ARG A 86 5.65 -16.44 16.14
CA ARG A 86 4.82 -15.34 15.62
C ARG A 86 3.61 -15.85 14.86
N THR A 87 2.47 -15.20 15.09
CA THR A 87 1.22 -15.42 14.35
C THR A 87 0.72 -14.12 13.73
N ALA A 88 -0.03 -14.22 12.64
CA ALA A 88 -0.62 -13.07 11.97
C ALA A 88 -2.08 -13.31 11.57
N LEU A 89 -2.87 -12.23 11.59
CA LEU A 89 -4.19 -12.12 11.01
C LEU A 89 -4.19 -10.98 9.99
N GLY A 90 -4.29 -11.29 8.70
CA GLY A 90 -4.53 -10.30 7.67
C GLY A 90 -6.04 -10.10 7.45
N VAL A 91 -6.48 -8.86 7.42
CA VAL A 91 -7.88 -8.47 7.20
C VAL A 91 -7.96 -7.57 5.99
N ASP A 92 -8.79 -7.91 5.00
CA ASP A 92 -9.06 -7.11 3.82
C ASP A 92 -10.48 -7.35 3.31
N LEU A 93 -11.05 -6.38 2.61
CA LEU A 93 -12.37 -6.52 1.97
C LEU A 93 -12.30 -7.23 0.62
N ASP A 94 -11.17 -7.13 -0.08
CA ASP A 94 -11.01 -7.69 -1.43
C ASP A 94 -10.62 -9.17 -1.40
N GLY A 95 -11.61 -10.02 -1.58
CA GLY A 95 -11.41 -11.48 -1.64
C GLY A 95 -10.49 -11.93 -2.77
N ALA A 96 -10.44 -11.22 -3.91
CA ALA A 96 -9.56 -11.55 -5.03
C ALA A 96 -8.09 -11.27 -4.69
N THR A 97 -7.82 -10.12 -4.05
CA THR A 97 -6.48 -9.78 -3.57
C THR A 97 -6.01 -10.73 -2.46
N LEU A 98 -6.91 -11.11 -1.52
CA LEU A 98 -6.60 -12.14 -0.52
C LEU A 98 -6.28 -13.50 -1.17
N GLN A 99 -7.00 -13.88 -2.23
CA GLN A 99 -6.72 -15.12 -2.93
C GLN A 99 -5.35 -15.09 -3.62
N TYR A 100 -5.01 -13.98 -4.29
CA TYR A 100 -3.67 -13.75 -4.80
C TYR A 100 -2.61 -13.93 -3.71
N GLY A 101 -2.82 -13.36 -2.54
CA GLY A 101 -1.92 -13.49 -1.39
C GLY A 101 -1.74 -14.94 -0.94
N ARG A 102 -2.81 -15.75 -0.92
CA ARG A 102 -2.72 -17.19 -0.61
C ARG A 102 -1.83 -17.92 -1.60
N GLU A 103 -1.97 -17.63 -2.87
CA GLU A 103 -1.25 -18.33 -3.95
C GLU A 103 0.21 -17.90 -4.07
N HIS A 104 0.50 -16.60 -3.94
CA HIS A 104 1.81 -16.04 -4.28
C HIS A 104 2.70 -15.73 -3.06
N ASN A 105 2.11 -15.44 -1.90
CA ASN A 105 2.87 -15.11 -0.69
C ASN A 105 2.83 -16.23 0.36
N LEU A 106 1.62 -16.76 0.67
CA LEU A 106 1.49 -17.79 1.68
C LEU A 106 1.96 -19.16 1.19
N ALA A 107 1.49 -19.63 0.03
CA ALA A 107 1.83 -20.96 -0.45
C ALA A 107 3.35 -21.26 -0.49
N PRO A 108 4.21 -20.31 -0.94
CA PRO A 108 5.65 -20.53 -0.92
C PRO A 108 6.30 -20.36 0.47
N ALA A 109 5.57 -19.87 1.49
CA ALA A 109 6.14 -19.56 2.80
C ALA A 109 6.29 -20.78 3.75
N GLY A 110 5.87 -21.98 3.32
CA GLY A 110 6.07 -23.22 4.07
C GLY A 110 5.41 -23.22 5.45
N GLU A 111 6.17 -23.52 6.49
CA GLU A 111 5.65 -23.58 7.87
C GLU A 111 5.14 -22.23 8.39
N ALA A 112 5.67 -21.12 7.91
CA ALA A 112 5.21 -19.78 8.30
C ALA A 112 3.75 -19.55 7.85
N ALA A 113 3.35 -20.06 6.70
CA ALA A 113 1.99 -19.94 6.18
C ALA A 113 0.92 -20.51 7.13
N LYS A 114 1.24 -21.56 7.89
CA LYS A 114 0.31 -22.20 8.83
C LYS A 114 -0.08 -21.26 9.99
N ARG A 115 0.72 -20.23 10.23
CA ARG A 115 0.53 -19.26 11.32
C ARG A 115 -0.08 -17.94 10.84
N VAL A 116 -0.35 -17.80 9.55
CA VAL A 116 -1.05 -16.68 8.96
C VAL A 116 -2.51 -17.05 8.71
N LYS A 117 -3.43 -16.25 9.23
CA LYS A 117 -4.86 -16.34 8.92
C LYS A 117 -5.28 -15.14 8.09
N LEU A 118 -6.13 -15.37 7.08
CA LEU A 118 -6.69 -14.29 6.26
C LEU A 118 -8.21 -14.26 6.42
N ALA A 119 -8.75 -13.07 6.69
CA ALA A 119 -10.17 -12.82 6.83
C ALA A 119 -10.63 -11.79 5.79
N GLN A 120 -11.62 -12.17 4.98
CA GLN A 120 -12.35 -11.21 4.16
C GLN A 120 -13.40 -10.53 5.05
N ALA A 121 -13.09 -9.32 5.52
CA ALA A 121 -13.90 -8.59 6.50
C ALA A 121 -13.58 -7.09 6.48
N ASP A 122 -14.49 -6.30 7.04
CA ASP A 122 -14.22 -4.91 7.37
C ASP A 122 -13.23 -4.83 8.55
N VAL A 123 -12.21 -3.99 8.44
CA VAL A 123 -11.21 -3.80 9.51
C VAL A 123 -11.82 -3.27 10.82
N ARG A 124 -13.03 -2.70 10.78
CA ARG A 124 -13.78 -2.29 11.98
C ARG A 124 -14.43 -3.45 12.72
N GLU A 125 -14.39 -4.67 12.20
CA GLU A 125 -14.89 -5.84 12.92
C GLU A 125 -13.99 -6.20 14.11
N THR A 126 -14.63 -6.47 15.28
CA THR A 126 -13.94 -6.73 16.55
C THR A 126 -14.10 -8.17 17.06
N ARG A 127 -14.58 -9.09 16.21
CA ARG A 127 -14.79 -10.51 16.56
C ARG A 127 -13.52 -11.33 16.67
N PHE A 128 -12.39 -10.80 16.24
CA PHE A 128 -11.11 -11.50 16.21
C PHE A 128 -10.42 -11.52 17.57
N ALA A 129 -9.52 -12.48 17.75
CA ALA A 129 -8.69 -12.55 18.95
C ALA A 129 -7.80 -11.29 19.06
N LYS A 130 -7.56 -10.87 20.32
CA LYS A 130 -6.71 -9.70 20.59
C LYS A 130 -5.26 -9.97 20.22
N VAL A 131 -4.62 -8.95 19.67
CA VAL A 131 -3.23 -8.99 19.20
C VAL A 131 -2.35 -8.02 19.98
N ASP A 132 -1.04 -8.17 19.84
CA ASP A 132 -0.05 -7.28 20.43
C ASP A 132 0.11 -6.03 19.59
N LEU A 133 0.16 -6.20 18.27
CA LEU A 133 0.41 -5.15 17.30
C LEU A 133 -0.66 -5.19 16.19
N THR A 134 -1.24 -4.03 15.88
CA THR A 134 -2.05 -3.85 14.68
C THR A 134 -1.31 -2.89 13.75
N LEU A 135 -1.13 -3.27 12.48
CA LEU A 135 -0.52 -2.44 11.43
C LEU A 135 -1.56 -2.05 10.39
N ALA A 136 -1.55 -0.80 9.95
CA ALA A 136 -2.25 -0.33 8.76
C ALA A 136 -1.28 0.51 7.91
N MET A 137 -0.71 -0.15 6.91
CA MET A 137 0.34 0.41 6.07
C MET A 137 -0.20 1.02 4.78
N ASN A 138 0.68 1.69 4.04
CA ASN A 138 0.38 2.28 2.73
C ASN A 138 -0.85 3.20 2.75
N PHE A 139 -1.02 3.96 3.81
CA PHE A 139 -2.07 5.01 3.97
C PHE A 139 -3.50 4.49 3.81
N SER A 140 -3.72 3.20 3.95
CA SER A 140 -5.00 2.55 3.61
C SER A 140 -6.18 3.06 4.43
N TYR A 141 -5.98 3.58 5.65
CA TYR A 141 -7.00 4.20 6.48
C TYR A 141 -7.59 5.49 5.88
N CYS A 142 -6.93 6.09 4.88
CA CYS A 142 -7.43 7.25 4.14
C CYS A 142 -8.72 6.96 3.34
N VAL A 143 -9.13 5.70 3.20
CA VAL A 143 -10.44 5.31 2.65
C VAL A 143 -11.60 5.79 3.53
N PHE A 144 -11.37 6.03 4.82
CA PHE A 144 -12.36 6.60 5.73
C PHE A 144 -12.40 8.12 5.53
N LYS A 145 -13.48 8.60 4.91
CA LYS A 145 -13.59 10.01 4.50
C LYS A 145 -14.25 10.89 5.54
N THR A 146 -14.89 10.33 6.54
CA THR A 146 -15.53 11.09 7.61
C THR A 146 -14.81 10.87 8.96
N ARG A 147 -14.90 11.87 9.83
CA ARG A 147 -14.37 11.78 11.19
C ARG A 147 -14.95 10.57 11.93
N ASP A 148 -16.24 10.33 11.80
CA ASP A 148 -16.93 9.23 12.49
C ASP A 148 -16.44 7.86 12.01
N GLU A 149 -16.20 7.69 10.71
CA GLU A 149 -15.66 6.44 10.16
C GLU A 149 -14.25 6.15 10.66
N LEU A 150 -13.36 7.14 10.62
CA LEU A 150 -11.99 6.97 11.11
C LEU A 150 -11.96 6.77 12.64
N GLN A 151 -12.81 7.48 13.38
CA GLN A 151 -12.98 7.28 14.81
C GLN A 151 -13.46 5.85 15.12
N ALA A 152 -14.43 5.34 14.37
CA ALA A 152 -14.94 3.98 14.52
C ALA A 152 -13.84 2.93 14.24
N TYR A 153 -13.00 3.18 13.24
CA TYR A 153 -11.84 2.32 12.95
C TYR A 153 -10.85 2.31 14.13
N PHE A 154 -10.44 3.47 14.64
CA PHE A 154 -9.51 3.53 15.77
C PHE A 154 -10.08 2.89 17.06
N ALA A 155 -11.38 3.06 17.31
CA ALA A 155 -12.05 2.40 18.43
C ALA A 155 -12.06 0.86 18.27
N ALA A 156 -12.29 0.36 17.05
CA ALA A 156 -12.23 -1.06 16.75
C ALA A 156 -10.81 -1.62 16.89
N ALA A 157 -9.80 -0.92 16.38
CA ALA A 157 -8.39 -1.28 16.52
C ALA A 157 -7.99 -1.31 18.01
N HIS A 158 -8.34 -0.27 18.78
CA HIS A 158 -8.12 -0.22 20.22
C HIS A 158 -8.76 -1.44 20.95
N LYS A 159 -10.00 -1.79 20.61
CA LYS A 159 -10.69 -2.95 21.19
C LYS A 159 -10.01 -4.28 20.83
N GLY A 160 -9.47 -4.38 19.61
CA GLY A 160 -8.76 -5.56 19.09
C GLY A 160 -7.37 -5.78 19.70
N LEU A 161 -6.82 -4.81 20.40
CA LEU A 161 -5.51 -4.91 21.04
C LEU A 161 -5.59 -5.47 22.46
N VAL A 162 -4.54 -6.17 22.91
CA VAL A 162 -4.32 -6.49 24.31
C VAL A 162 -4.10 -5.22 25.14
N LYS A 163 -4.03 -5.36 26.49
CA LYS A 163 -3.93 -4.20 27.40
C LYS A 163 -2.70 -3.29 27.14
N ASP A 164 -1.60 -3.87 26.71
CA ASP A 164 -0.34 -3.22 26.36
C ASP A 164 -0.07 -3.24 24.84
N GLY A 165 -1.13 -3.37 24.04
CA GLY A 165 -0.99 -3.42 22.58
C GLY A 165 -0.68 -2.05 21.96
N VAL A 166 -0.30 -2.08 20.69
CA VAL A 166 0.05 -0.91 19.88
C VAL A 166 -0.68 -0.96 18.55
N LEU A 167 -1.27 0.16 18.13
CA LEU A 167 -1.68 0.40 16.74
C LEU A 167 -0.60 1.23 16.07
N ALA A 168 -0.12 0.79 14.91
CA ALA A 168 0.83 1.54 14.11
C ALA A 168 0.30 1.77 12.69
N LEU A 169 0.53 2.96 12.19
CA LEU A 169 0.10 3.42 10.87
C LEU A 169 1.27 4.07 10.15
N GLU A 170 1.27 3.93 8.84
CA GLU A 170 2.10 4.75 7.96
C GLU A 170 1.32 5.97 7.49
N VAL A 171 1.93 7.14 7.52
CA VAL A 171 1.32 8.44 7.19
C VAL A 171 2.23 9.18 6.23
N TYR A 172 1.65 9.82 5.23
CA TYR A 172 2.37 10.81 4.41
C TYR A 172 1.76 12.19 4.59
N GLY A 173 2.55 13.22 4.35
CA GLY A 173 2.11 14.61 4.45
C GLY A 173 3.15 15.55 3.86
N GLY A 174 3.05 16.81 4.23
CA GLY A 174 3.83 17.90 3.68
C GLY A 174 3.00 18.76 2.72
N THR A 175 3.56 19.87 2.26
CA THR A 175 2.84 20.83 1.41
C THR A 175 2.46 20.28 0.06
N GLU A 176 3.26 19.37 -0.50
CA GLU A 176 3.00 18.71 -1.78
C GLU A 176 1.89 17.66 -1.72
N SER A 177 1.57 17.12 -0.54
CA SER A 177 0.47 16.17 -0.38
C SER A 177 -0.91 16.74 -0.76
N MET A 178 -1.01 18.08 -0.81
CA MET A 178 -2.20 18.83 -1.23
C MET A 178 -2.13 19.36 -2.66
N SER A 179 -1.08 19.05 -3.39
CA SER A 179 -0.85 19.52 -4.77
C SER A 179 -1.25 18.46 -5.79
N THR A 180 -1.58 18.89 -7.01
CA THR A 180 -1.63 17.99 -8.16
C THR A 180 -0.21 17.83 -8.71
N LEU A 181 0.28 16.59 -8.73
CA LEU A 181 1.64 16.29 -9.17
C LEU A 181 1.75 14.87 -9.75
N THR A 182 2.86 14.60 -10.40
CA THR A 182 3.24 13.26 -10.85
C THR A 182 4.70 13.03 -10.49
N GLU A 183 4.95 11.95 -9.77
CA GLU A 183 6.28 11.51 -9.40
C GLU A 183 6.63 10.21 -10.11
N GLU A 184 7.88 10.09 -10.53
CA GLU A 184 8.38 8.91 -11.21
C GLU A 184 9.67 8.41 -10.57
N ARG A 185 9.73 7.10 -10.33
CA ARG A 185 10.95 6.46 -9.85
C ARG A 185 11.15 5.10 -10.49
N ASP A 186 12.40 4.75 -10.71
CA ASP A 186 12.74 3.44 -11.24
C ASP A 186 12.57 2.35 -10.18
N VAL A 187 11.99 1.24 -10.60
CA VAL A 187 11.79 0.07 -9.75
C VAL A 187 12.38 -1.19 -10.41
N ARG A 188 12.57 -2.23 -9.62
CA ARG A 188 13.05 -3.51 -10.13
C ARG A 188 12.10 -4.07 -11.20
N GLY A 189 12.60 -4.95 -12.07
CA GLY A 189 11.81 -5.47 -13.18
C GLY A 189 11.84 -4.61 -14.44
N GLY A 190 12.64 -3.53 -14.47
CA GLY A 190 12.82 -2.67 -15.63
C GLY A 190 11.61 -1.79 -15.94
N ALA A 191 10.86 -1.44 -14.91
CA ALA A 191 9.74 -0.52 -14.97
C ALA A 191 10.05 0.79 -14.23
N THR A 192 9.35 1.84 -14.58
CA THR A 192 9.26 3.11 -13.86
C THR A 192 7.90 3.14 -13.17
N TYR A 193 7.88 3.24 -11.84
CA TYR A 193 6.69 3.49 -11.02
C TYR A 193 6.29 4.95 -11.21
N ILE A 194 4.99 5.18 -11.35
CA ILE A 194 4.41 6.51 -11.55
C ILE A 194 3.30 6.69 -10.52
N TRP A 195 3.49 7.64 -9.61
CA TRP A 195 2.48 8.14 -8.69
C TRP A 195 1.87 9.42 -9.26
N GLU A 196 0.54 9.46 -9.37
CA GLU A 196 -0.20 10.61 -9.87
C GLU A 196 -1.19 11.07 -8.79
N GLN A 197 -1.05 12.31 -8.32
CA GLN A 197 -2.08 13.02 -7.54
C GLN A 197 -2.92 13.85 -8.51
N GLU A 198 -4.06 13.28 -8.94
CA GLU A 198 -4.89 13.90 -9.99
C GLU A 198 -5.62 15.14 -9.49
N LYS A 199 -6.09 15.11 -8.25
CA LYS A 199 -6.81 16.25 -7.65
C LYS A 199 -6.79 16.21 -6.14
N PHE A 200 -6.97 17.38 -5.56
CA PHE A 200 -7.16 17.61 -4.13
C PHE A 200 -8.27 18.64 -3.89
N SER A 201 -9.10 18.42 -2.89
CA SER A 201 -10.16 19.35 -2.46
C SER A 201 -9.79 20.02 -1.15
N PRO A 202 -9.54 21.36 -1.12
CA PRO A 202 -9.20 22.04 0.11
C PRO A 202 -10.37 22.16 1.12
N ILE A 203 -11.61 21.87 0.68
CA ILE A 203 -12.80 21.89 1.56
C ILE A 203 -12.96 20.58 2.30
N SER A 204 -12.82 19.44 1.59
CA SER A 204 -13.04 18.11 2.16
C SER A 204 -11.75 17.35 2.47
N HIS A 205 -10.59 17.84 2.01
CA HIS A 205 -9.30 17.14 1.98
C HIS A 205 -9.35 15.81 1.21
N GLU A 206 -10.36 15.63 0.35
CA GLU A 206 -10.41 14.46 -0.52
C GLU A 206 -9.39 14.58 -1.64
N THR A 207 -8.72 13.48 -1.91
CA THR A 207 -7.70 13.37 -2.95
C THR A 207 -7.96 12.14 -3.82
N LEU A 208 -7.64 12.24 -5.10
CA LEU A 208 -7.69 11.12 -6.05
C LEU A 208 -6.29 10.86 -6.57
N CYS A 209 -5.79 9.65 -6.28
CA CYS A 209 -4.43 9.27 -6.62
C CYS A 209 -4.43 7.99 -7.45
N HIS A 210 -3.39 7.82 -8.26
CA HIS A 210 -3.25 6.65 -9.12
C HIS A 210 -1.82 6.11 -9.13
N ILE A 211 -1.69 4.81 -9.29
CA ILE A 211 -0.42 4.15 -9.57
C ILE A 211 -0.45 3.57 -10.98
N SER A 212 0.60 3.88 -11.74
CA SER A 212 0.87 3.32 -13.05
C SER A 212 2.30 2.80 -13.14
N TRP A 213 2.60 1.94 -14.14
CA TRP A 213 3.96 1.51 -14.43
C TRP A 213 4.24 1.64 -15.92
N ARG A 214 5.39 2.25 -16.28
CA ARG A 214 5.91 2.33 -17.64
C ARG A 214 7.09 1.38 -17.79
N PHE A 215 7.04 0.47 -18.76
CA PHE A 215 8.12 -0.47 -19.01
C PHE A 215 9.18 0.13 -19.92
N LYS A 216 10.44 0.13 -19.47
CA LYS A 216 11.56 0.77 -20.19
C LYS A 216 11.81 0.15 -21.55
N LYS A 217 11.64 -1.17 -21.71
CA LYS A 217 11.98 -1.94 -22.90
C LYS A 217 11.07 -1.68 -24.10
N ASP A 218 9.76 -1.73 -23.92
CA ASP A 218 8.78 -1.61 -25.02
C ASP A 218 7.91 -0.35 -24.90
N LYS A 219 8.18 0.49 -23.89
CA LYS A 219 7.47 1.74 -23.59
C LYS A 219 5.97 1.56 -23.29
N SER A 220 5.51 0.33 -23.14
CA SER A 220 4.12 0.06 -22.75
C SER A 220 3.85 0.52 -21.32
N VAL A 221 2.59 0.93 -21.07
CA VAL A 221 2.16 1.46 -19.76
C VAL A 221 1.03 0.61 -19.23
N LEU A 222 1.16 0.13 -17.98
CA LEU A 222 0.08 -0.37 -17.18
C LEU A 222 -0.55 0.84 -16.47
N HIS A 223 -1.56 1.42 -17.12
CA HIS A 223 -2.13 2.71 -16.73
C HIS A 223 -3.14 2.55 -15.60
N ARG A 224 -3.02 3.38 -14.56
CA ARG A 224 -3.91 3.48 -13.40
C ARG A 224 -4.32 2.11 -12.85
N ALA A 225 -3.32 1.24 -12.65
CA ALA A 225 -3.52 -0.13 -12.15
C ALA A 225 -4.11 -0.15 -10.74
N PHE A 226 -3.86 0.91 -9.98
CA PHE A 226 -4.52 1.21 -8.71
C PHE A 226 -5.02 2.64 -8.72
N THR A 227 -6.17 2.85 -8.10
CA THR A 227 -6.82 4.15 -7.93
C THR A 227 -7.25 4.26 -6.48
N TYR A 228 -6.94 5.38 -5.87
CA TYR A 228 -7.22 5.69 -4.48
C TYR A 228 -8.08 6.95 -4.41
N ASP A 229 -9.29 6.79 -3.91
CA ASP A 229 -10.22 7.87 -3.60
C ASP A 229 -10.22 8.04 -2.08
N TRP A 230 -9.33 8.91 -1.59
CA TRP A 230 -8.96 9.06 -0.20
C TRP A 230 -9.36 10.40 0.39
N ARG A 231 -9.29 10.51 1.70
CA ARG A 231 -9.19 11.78 2.44
C ARG A 231 -7.81 11.85 3.08
N LEU A 232 -7.09 12.93 2.83
CA LEU A 232 -5.85 13.24 3.54
C LEU A 232 -6.18 13.67 4.98
N TRP A 233 -5.59 13.00 5.96
CA TRP A 233 -5.75 13.28 7.38
C TRP A 233 -4.48 13.94 7.92
N THR A 234 -4.64 15.02 8.67
CA THR A 234 -3.52 15.71 9.31
C THR A 234 -3.07 14.97 10.58
N LEU A 235 -1.80 15.13 10.96
CA LEU A 235 -1.27 14.52 12.19
C LEU A 235 -2.03 14.94 13.46
N PRO A 236 -2.43 16.23 13.64
CA PRO A 236 -3.29 16.63 14.75
C PRO A 236 -4.63 15.90 14.78
N GLU A 237 -5.34 15.78 13.64
CA GLU A 237 -6.60 15.03 13.56
C GLU A 237 -6.40 13.57 13.96
N MET A 238 -5.34 12.93 13.46
CA MET A 238 -4.99 11.54 13.79
C MET A 238 -4.76 11.36 15.28
N ARG A 239 -3.94 12.24 15.90
CA ARG A 239 -3.67 12.23 17.35
C ARG A 239 -4.95 12.36 18.15
N GLU A 240 -5.77 13.35 17.85
CA GLU A 240 -7.03 13.60 18.56
C GLU A 240 -8.00 12.42 18.47
N LEU A 241 -8.17 11.86 17.29
CA LEU A 241 -9.07 10.71 17.05
C LEU A 241 -8.58 9.45 17.76
N MET A 242 -7.27 9.19 17.77
CA MET A 242 -6.69 8.06 18.48
C MET A 242 -6.86 8.20 20.00
N LEU A 243 -6.58 9.38 20.57
CA LEU A 243 -6.80 9.66 21.99
C LEU A 243 -8.29 9.51 22.36
N ALA A 244 -9.19 10.04 21.51
CA ALA A 244 -10.63 9.89 21.71
C ALA A 244 -11.11 8.43 21.57
N ALA A 245 -10.39 7.57 20.84
CA ALA A 245 -10.64 6.14 20.76
C ALA A 245 -10.16 5.34 21.99
N GLY A 246 -9.44 5.99 22.91
CA GLY A 246 -9.00 5.41 24.20
C GLY A 246 -7.52 5.05 24.27
N PHE A 247 -6.72 5.37 23.26
CA PHE A 247 -5.26 5.25 23.34
C PHE A 247 -4.70 6.26 24.34
N LYS A 248 -3.67 5.86 25.09
CA LYS A 248 -3.08 6.69 26.16
C LYS A 248 -2.10 7.72 25.64
N SER A 249 -1.39 7.41 24.58
CA SER A 249 -0.44 8.31 23.92
C SER A 249 -0.31 7.96 22.45
N VAL A 250 0.09 8.96 21.66
CA VAL A 250 0.35 8.85 20.23
C VAL A 250 1.74 9.42 19.97
N LYS A 251 2.58 8.65 19.33
CA LYS A 251 3.97 8.97 19.02
C LYS A 251 4.14 9.06 17.52
N PHE A 252 4.94 10.01 17.06
CA PHE A 252 5.27 10.21 15.65
C PHE A 252 6.75 9.92 15.43
N TYR A 253 7.05 9.21 14.36
CA TYR A 253 8.40 8.85 13.93
C TYR A 253 8.59 9.31 12.51
N PHE A 254 9.53 10.23 12.33
CA PHE A 254 9.86 10.75 11.00
C PHE A 254 11.15 10.12 10.50
N GLU A 255 11.20 9.90 9.20
CA GLU A 255 12.42 9.44 8.56
C GLU A 255 13.51 10.50 8.71
N ARG A 256 14.68 10.07 9.18
CA ARG A 256 15.86 10.92 9.21
C ARG A 256 16.31 11.15 7.77
N VAL A 257 16.58 12.39 7.46
CA VAL A 257 17.16 12.78 6.18
C VAL A 257 18.62 13.16 6.40
N ASP A 258 19.51 12.66 5.52
CA ASP A 258 20.90 13.07 5.45
C ASP A 258 21.08 14.02 4.25
N GLY A 259 21.81 15.08 4.47
CA GLY A 259 22.16 16.11 3.49
C GLY A 259 22.56 17.38 4.22
N ASP A 260 23.42 18.19 3.62
CA ASP A 260 23.72 19.53 4.11
C ASP A 260 22.54 20.45 3.75
N GLU A 261 22.32 21.52 4.52
CA GLU A 261 21.23 22.51 4.29
C GLU A 261 21.21 23.10 2.86
N ASP A 262 22.32 22.98 2.14
CA ASP A 262 22.49 23.45 0.75
C ASP A 262 22.23 22.36 -0.30
N ASP A 263 21.93 21.11 0.08
CA ASP A 263 21.64 20.05 -0.88
C ASP A 263 20.23 20.19 -1.46
N GLU A 264 20.14 20.26 -2.80
CA GLU A 264 18.89 20.40 -3.54
C GLU A 264 17.92 19.20 -3.34
N PHE A 265 18.45 18.07 -2.81
CA PHE A 265 17.67 16.87 -2.52
C PHE A 265 18.16 16.18 -1.24
N LEU A 266 17.35 16.24 -0.19
CA LEU A 266 17.57 15.44 1.00
C LEU A 266 17.25 13.97 0.72
N THR A 267 18.10 13.06 1.15
CA THR A 267 17.90 11.61 0.97
C THR A 267 17.48 10.98 2.30
N GLY A 268 16.35 10.29 2.31
CA GLY A 268 15.91 9.51 3.46
C GLY A 268 16.90 8.39 3.78
N THR A 269 17.25 8.23 5.05
CA THR A 269 18.20 7.21 5.53
C THR A 269 17.57 5.84 5.77
N GLY A 270 16.23 5.77 5.82
CA GLY A 270 15.49 4.60 6.29
C GLY A 270 15.44 4.47 7.82
N GLU A 271 16.06 5.39 8.56
CA GLU A 271 15.98 5.45 10.02
C GLU A 271 14.84 6.38 10.46
N PHE A 272 13.92 5.87 11.27
CA PHE A 272 12.79 6.63 11.79
C PHE A 272 13.02 7.00 13.25
N ILE A 273 12.88 8.28 13.59
CA ILE A 273 13.15 8.83 14.92
C ILE A 273 11.88 9.44 15.49
N GLU A 274 11.61 9.15 16.78
CA GLU A 274 10.52 9.78 17.52
C GLU A 274 10.77 11.29 17.63
N GLN A 275 9.79 12.09 17.17
CA GLN A 275 9.85 13.54 17.21
C GLN A 275 8.49 14.12 17.64
N ASP A 276 8.52 15.11 18.54
CA ASP A 276 7.34 15.87 18.95
C ASP A 276 7.17 17.15 18.12
N GLU A 277 8.24 17.64 17.50
CA GLU A 277 8.29 18.83 16.64
C GLU A 277 9.19 18.55 15.44
N ILE A 278 8.78 18.97 14.27
CA ILE A 278 9.59 18.96 13.03
C ILE A 278 9.37 20.27 12.29
N GLU A 279 10.34 20.65 11.47
CA GLU A 279 10.15 21.70 10.48
C GLU A 279 9.14 21.29 9.42
N ASN A 280 8.43 22.27 8.85
CA ASN A 280 7.52 22.00 7.76
C ASN A 280 8.29 21.56 6.52
N GLN A 281 7.88 20.44 5.93
CA GLN A 281 8.52 19.82 4.77
C GLN A 281 7.60 19.84 3.55
N GLU A 282 8.17 19.78 2.36
CA GLU A 282 7.42 19.61 1.12
C GLU A 282 6.72 18.24 1.08
N ALA A 283 7.45 17.17 1.44
CA ALA A 283 6.92 15.82 1.58
C ALA A 283 7.58 15.12 2.77
N PHE A 284 6.82 14.29 3.50
CA PHE A 284 7.35 13.40 4.52
C PHE A 284 6.61 12.06 4.55
N LEU A 285 7.34 11.04 4.94
CA LEU A 285 6.80 9.76 5.38
C LEU A 285 7.02 9.64 6.90
N ALA A 286 6.00 9.21 7.62
CA ALA A 286 6.08 9.03 9.06
C ALA A 286 5.35 7.77 9.52
N TYR A 287 5.79 7.20 10.63
CA TYR A 287 5.00 6.21 11.36
C TYR A 287 4.33 6.87 12.57
N VAL A 288 3.11 6.43 12.83
CA VAL A 288 2.31 6.85 13.99
C VAL A 288 2.05 5.64 14.86
N LEU A 289 2.48 5.66 16.11
CA LEU A 289 2.25 4.60 17.08
C LEU A 289 1.28 5.09 18.16
N ALA A 290 0.11 4.47 18.24
CA ALA A 290 -0.87 4.72 19.29
C ALA A 290 -0.78 3.62 20.36
N LEU A 291 -0.45 4.01 21.58
CA LEU A 291 -0.17 3.12 22.69
C LEU A 291 -1.44 2.94 23.54
N LYS A 292 -1.89 1.67 23.71
CA LYS A 292 -3.04 1.33 24.55
C LYS A 292 -2.74 1.29 26.03
#